data_1902e028451efb8c3c0dc60079e092de
#
_entry.id   1902e028451efb8c3c0dc60079e092de
#
_cell.length_a   1.000
_cell.length_b   1.000
_cell.length_c   1.000
_cell.angle_alpha   90.00
_cell.angle_beta   90.00
_cell.angle_gamma   90.00
#
_symmetry.space_group_name_H-M   'P 1'
#
loop_
_entity.id
_entity.type
_entity.pdbx_description
1 polymer ?
#
loop_
_entity_poly.entity_id
_entity_poly.type
_entity_poly.pdbx_seq_one_letter_code
_entity_poly.pdbx_strand_id
1 'polypeptide(L)'
;MKTLVLFLLLCLDVSAQTDYKVVETKPQFAGGTSALDSYFAKNAKSLSQKHIVAKVNVNFVIDKNGNVQSPKAEGSYSAEYADEAVRLVTYMPNWTPGRQNGKNVNVRMVLPVSFLYGRFIPADSLEQRMKRANASYEKSTMSVLNTLGKGQSLSGGELDGYISNLKTVLQIYPAQDNAWRFLASAYITEGDYKKALDAISMFETLSGSSRYMVHVYRGYVYDEQNLTAQADSEYRTALAYITKNEDKVPFGVFSRAMLTGWLEGTESKRKVLEAALANKSYAHLYADIKRMLAEMKSVNRKQEVHEEACLVVKMR
;
A
#
# COMPACT_ATOMS: atom_id res chain seq x y z
N MET A 1 83.42 -13.26 -7.40
CA MET A 1 82.23 -13.22 -8.26
C MET A 1 81.06 -12.96 -7.36
N LYS A 2 80.52 -11.73 -7.33
CA LYS A 2 79.30 -11.34 -6.54
C LYS A 2 78.18 -11.22 -7.54
N THR A 3 77.24 -12.15 -7.51
CA THR A 3 76.06 -12.16 -8.34
C THR A 3 75.03 -11.20 -7.74
N LEU A 4 74.74 -10.09 -8.42
CA LEU A 4 73.76 -9.10 -8.10
C LEU A 4 72.37 -9.61 -8.56
N VAL A 5 71.49 -10.02 -7.62
CA VAL A 5 70.10 -10.38 -7.90
C VAL A 5 69.30 -9.10 -7.87
N LEU A 6 68.89 -8.62 -9.03
CA LEU A 6 67.99 -7.50 -9.21
C LEU A 6 66.58 -7.97 -8.98
N PHE A 7 66.02 -7.70 -7.79
CA PHE A 7 64.59 -7.91 -7.48
C PHE A 7 63.76 -6.80 -8.19
N LEU A 8 63.12 -7.14 -9.28
CA LEU A 8 62.12 -6.26 -9.90
C LEU A 8 60.85 -6.29 -9.06
N LEU A 9 60.67 -5.31 -8.17
CA LEU A 9 59.42 -5.05 -7.49
C LEU A 9 58.40 -4.55 -8.51
N LEU A 10 57.56 -5.45 -9.03
CA LEU A 10 56.32 -5.08 -9.67
C LEU A 10 55.39 -4.51 -8.58
N CYS A 11 55.38 -3.19 -8.46
CA CYS A 11 54.28 -2.49 -7.73
C CYS A 11 53.01 -2.72 -8.53
N LEU A 12 52.26 -3.75 -8.16
CA LEU A 12 50.84 -3.82 -8.50
C LEU A 12 50.14 -2.69 -7.74
N ASP A 13 49.92 -1.57 -8.43
CA ASP A 13 49.00 -0.55 -7.98
C ASP A 13 47.60 -1.18 -7.89
N VAL A 14 47.29 -1.80 -6.75
CA VAL A 14 45.95 -2.12 -6.37
C VAL A 14 45.29 -0.79 -5.97
N SER A 15 44.92 0.00 -6.96
CA SER A 15 44.03 1.13 -6.77
C SER A 15 42.76 0.57 -6.21
N ALA A 16 42.54 0.72 -4.92
CA ALA A 16 41.23 0.47 -4.27
C ALA A 16 40.20 1.28 -5.07
N GLN A 17 39.37 0.58 -5.84
CA GLN A 17 38.39 1.19 -6.72
C GLN A 17 37.29 1.76 -5.86
N THR A 18 37.31 3.08 -5.66
CA THR A 18 36.33 3.78 -4.84
C THR A 18 35.04 4.00 -5.64
N ASP A 19 33.94 3.47 -5.15
CA ASP A 19 32.61 3.74 -5.72
C ASP A 19 32.04 5.02 -5.12
N TYR A 20 31.77 5.99 -5.94
CA TYR A 20 31.20 7.27 -5.54
C TYR A 20 29.68 7.18 -5.39
N LYS A 21 29.10 7.80 -4.36
CA LYS A 21 27.65 8.02 -4.22
C LYS A 21 27.20 9.35 -4.80
N VAL A 22 28.08 10.35 -4.79
CA VAL A 22 27.83 11.70 -5.32
C VAL A 22 29.02 12.08 -6.20
N VAL A 23 28.74 12.59 -7.40
CA VAL A 23 29.72 13.00 -8.40
C VAL A 23 29.28 14.29 -9.07
N GLU A 24 30.25 15.01 -9.69
CA GLU A 24 29.99 16.24 -10.45
C GLU A 24 29.05 15.97 -11.66
N THR A 25 29.29 14.89 -12.36
CA THR A 25 28.45 14.46 -13.50
C THR A 25 27.99 13.02 -13.25
N LYS A 26 26.68 12.82 -13.14
CA LYS A 26 26.08 11.49 -12.94
C LYS A 26 26.16 10.66 -14.24
N PRO A 27 26.25 9.32 -14.12
CA PRO A 27 26.09 8.45 -15.27
C PRO A 27 24.77 8.68 -15.98
N GLN A 28 24.77 8.54 -17.30
CA GLN A 28 23.56 8.70 -18.12
C GLN A 28 23.36 7.50 -19.05
N PHE A 29 22.13 7.00 -19.11
CA PHE A 29 21.75 6.03 -20.13
C PHE A 29 21.75 6.68 -21.50
N ALA A 30 22.25 5.98 -22.53
CA ALA A 30 22.28 6.51 -23.89
C ALA A 30 20.85 6.84 -24.36
N GLY A 31 20.60 8.11 -24.69
CA GLY A 31 19.26 8.61 -25.04
C GLY A 31 18.38 9.01 -23.85
N GLY A 32 18.92 9.00 -22.62
CA GLY A 32 18.27 9.50 -21.41
C GLY A 32 17.16 8.60 -20.88
N THR A 33 16.29 9.16 -20.03
CA THR A 33 15.23 8.43 -19.32
C THR A 33 14.23 7.78 -20.27
N SER A 34 13.81 8.47 -21.34
CA SER A 34 12.86 7.92 -22.31
C SER A 34 13.39 6.69 -23.04
N ALA A 35 14.70 6.68 -23.35
CA ALA A 35 15.35 5.51 -23.97
C ALA A 35 15.47 4.36 -22.97
N LEU A 36 15.74 4.65 -21.70
CA LEU A 36 15.77 3.66 -20.63
C LEU A 36 14.38 3.02 -20.43
N ASP A 37 13.31 3.81 -20.38
CA ASP A 37 11.94 3.32 -20.29
C ASP A 37 11.57 2.45 -21.51
N SER A 38 11.97 2.87 -22.70
CA SER A 38 11.77 2.10 -23.94
C SER A 38 12.55 0.78 -23.91
N TYR A 39 13.77 0.78 -23.39
CA TYR A 39 14.56 -0.44 -23.19
C TYR A 39 13.84 -1.42 -22.26
N PHE A 40 13.35 -0.94 -21.11
CA PHE A 40 12.62 -1.78 -20.18
C PHE A 40 11.30 -2.29 -20.77
N ALA A 41 10.52 -1.43 -21.39
CA ALA A 41 9.24 -1.82 -22.02
C ALA A 41 9.43 -2.91 -23.08
N LYS A 42 10.54 -2.84 -23.85
CA LYS A 42 10.86 -3.84 -24.90
C LYS A 42 11.38 -5.16 -24.33
N ASN A 43 12.12 -5.13 -23.22
CA ASN A 43 12.86 -6.28 -22.71
C ASN A 43 12.24 -6.94 -21.48
N ALA A 44 11.28 -6.27 -20.81
CA ALA A 44 10.61 -6.82 -19.63
C ALA A 44 9.71 -7.99 -20.00
N LYS A 45 9.82 -9.07 -19.23
CA LYS A 45 8.92 -10.22 -19.31
C LYS A 45 7.60 -9.90 -18.62
N SER A 46 6.53 -10.53 -19.07
CA SER A 46 5.28 -10.56 -18.34
C SER A 46 5.39 -11.52 -17.15
N LEU A 47 5.12 -11.02 -15.96
CA LEU A 47 5.24 -11.78 -14.70
C LEU A 47 3.87 -12.26 -14.21
N SER A 48 3.85 -13.08 -13.16
CA SER A 48 2.62 -13.44 -12.48
C SER A 48 1.90 -12.20 -11.96
N GLN A 49 0.56 -12.20 -12.01
CA GLN A 49 -0.24 -11.06 -11.57
C GLN A 49 -0.56 -11.12 -10.05
N LYS A 50 0.30 -11.79 -9.27
CA LYS A 50 0.14 -11.92 -7.80
C LYS A 50 0.22 -10.57 -7.07
N HIS A 51 0.91 -9.61 -7.65
CA HIS A 51 1.02 -8.26 -7.10
C HIS A 51 0.42 -7.25 -8.08
N ILE A 52 -0.46 -6.40 -7.58
CA ILE A 52 -1.07 -5.33 -8.39
C ILE A 52 0.00 -4.31 -8.77
N VAL A 53 0.82 -3.89 -7.80
CA VAL A 53 1.97 -3.02 -8.01
C VAL A 53 3.18 -3.63 -7.31
N ALA A 54 4.30 -3.67 -8.02
CA ALA A 54 5.61 -3.96 -7.43
C ALA A 54 6.60 -2.89 -7.88
N LYS A 55 7.36 -2.33 -6.92
CA LYS A 55 8.44 -1.37 -7.17
C LYS A 55 9.71 -1.91 -6.56
N VAL A 56 10.59 -2.43 -7.40
CA VAL A 56 11.86 -3.04 -7.00
C VAL A 56 12.97 -2.01 -7.16
N ASN A 57 13.66 -1.66 -6.08
CA ASN A 57 14.87 -0.84 -6.15
C ASN A 57 16.07 -1.75 -6.45
N VAL A 58 16.74 -1.52 -7.57
CA VAL A 58 17.95 -2.24 -7.93
C VAL A 58 19.15 -1.33 -7.70
N ASN A 59 20.07 -1.77 -6.83
CA ASN A 59 21.35 -1.12 -6.60
C ASN A 59 22.40 -1.73 -7.52
N PHE A 60 23.22 -0.91 -8.14
CA PHE A 60 24.30 -1.33 -9.02
C PHE A 60 25.37 -0.25 -9.11
N VAL A 61 26.47 -0.56 -9.76
CA VAL A 61 27.54 0.41 -10.05
C VAL A 61 27.64 0.58 -11.55
N ILE A 62 27.75 1.83 -12.02
CA ILE A 62 28.25 2.13 -13.36
C ILE A 62 29.75 2.35 -13.23
N ASP A 63 30.53 1.50 -13.88
CA ASP A 63 32.00 1.60 -13.86
C ASP A 63 32.51 2.75 -14.75
N LYS A 64 33.79 3.05 -14.65
CA LYS A 64 34.46 4.09 -15.46
C LYS A 64 34.36 3.91 -16.96
N ASN A 65 34.00 2.71 -17.44
CA ASN A 65 33.80 2.36 -18.84
C ASN A 65 32.31 2.39 -19.25
N GLY A 66 31.42 2.67 -18.31
CA GLY A 66 29.97 2.69 -18.55
C GLY A 66 29.25 1.35 -18.38
N ASN A 67 29.95 0.31 -17.91
CA ASN A 67 29.32 -1.01 -17.71
C ASN A 67 28.58 -1.09 -16.37
N VAL A 68 27.48 -1.84 -16.35
CA VAL A 68 26.76 -2.19 -15.14
C VAL A 68 27.51 -3.28 -14.36
N GLN A 69 27.71 -3.05 -13.07
CA GLN A 69 28.38 -3.96 -12.16
C GLN A 69 27.52 -4.28 -10.94
N SER A 70 27.51 -5.55 -10.54
CA SER A 70 26.93 -6.04 -9.28
C SER A 70 25.49 -5.60 -9.00
N PRO A 71 24.53 -5.74 -9.92
CA PRO A 71 23.15 -5.36 -9.68
C PRO A 71 22.50 -6.27 -8.64
N LYS A 72 21.80 -5.67 -7.65
CA LYS A 72 21.09 -6.36 -6.57
C LYS A 72 19.79 -5.66 -6.27
N ALA A 73 18.71 -6.43 -6.11
CA ALA A 73 17.45 -5.92 -5.62
C ALA A 73 17.50 -5.71 -4.10
N GLU A 74 16.92 -4.60 -3.62
CA GLU A 74 16.72 -4.31 -2.20
C GLU A 74 15.22 -4.21 -1.89
N GLY A 75 14.80 -4.84 -0.80
CA GLY A 75 13.44 -4.84 -0.29
C GLY A 75 12.81 -6.23 -0.23
N SER A 76 11.60 -6.30 0.34
CA SER A 76 10.81 -7.55 0.45
C SER A 76 9.87 -7.68 -0.75
N TYR A 77 10.34 -8.31 -1.80
CA TYR A 77 9.55 -8.62 -3.00
C TYR A 77 9.52 -10.13 -3.21
N SER A 78 8.55 -10.61 -4.02
CA SER A 78 8.66 -11.98 -4.50
C SER A 78 9.91 -12.13 -5.38
N ALA A 79 10.57 -13.29 -5.30
CA ALA A 79 11.79 -13.56 -6.07
C ALA A 79 11.60 -13.27 -7.57
N GLU A 80 10.42 -13.63 -8.12
CA GLU A 80 10.08 -13.41 -9.53
C GLU A 80 10.26 -11.94 -9.99
N TYR A 81 9.79 -10.97 -9.19
CA TYR A 81 9.91 -9.54 -9.51
C TYR A 81 11.33 -9.02 -9.28
N ALA A 82 11.98 -9.49 -8.21
CA ALA A 82 13.37 -9.13 -7.90
C ALA A 82 14.31 -9.63 -8.99
N ASP A 83 14.18 -10.89 -9.39
CA ASP A 83 15.02 -11.52 -10.41
C ASP A 83 14.85 -10.85 -11.78
N GLU A 84 13.61 -10.52 -12.16
CA GLU A 84 13.35 -9.82 -13.42
C GLU A 84 13.92 -8.39 -13.42
N ALA A 85 13.75 -7.65 -12.32
CA ALA A 85 14.32 -6.31 -12.19
C ALA A 85 15.85 -6.34 -12.27
N VAL A 86 16.49 -7.28 -11.56
CA VAL A 86 17.95 -7.49 -11.63
C VAL A 86 18.38 -7.89 -13.03
N ARG A 87 17.66 -8.82 -13.68
CA ARG A 87 17.94 -9.23 -15.05
C ARG A 87 17.91 -8.03 -16.01
N LEU A 88 16.86 -7.22 -15.94
CA LEU A 88 16.72 -6.04 -16.80
C LEU A 88 17.89 -5.07 -16.64
N VAL A 89 18.32 -4.82 -15.39
CA VAL A 89 19.46 -3.95 -15.10
C VAL A 89 20.78 -4.58 -15.54
N THR A 90 20.96 -5.89 -15.36
CA THR A 90 22.18 -6.61 -15.74
C THR A 90 22.49 -6.49 -17.24
N TYR A 91 21.44 -6.57 -18.07
CA TYR A 91 21.60 -6.58 -19.53
C TYR A 91 21.41 -5.20 -20.19
N MET A 92 21.44 -4.11 -19.41
CA MET A 92 21.43 -2.77 -19.98
C MET A 92 22.66 -2.53 -20.86
N PRO A 93 22.51 -1.80 -21.98
CA PRO A 93 23.66 -1.34 -22.77
C PRO A 93 24.53 -0.38 -21.94
N ASN A 94 25.75 -0.13 -22.45
CA ASN A 94 26.70 0.75 -21.79
C ASN A 94 26.13 2.17 -21.60
N TRP A 95 26.38 2.70 -20.41
CA TRP A 95 26.05 4.06 -20.01
C TRP A 95 27.21 5.02 -20.34
N THR A 96 26.91 6.30 -20.46
CA THR A 96 27.93 7.34 -20.30
C THR A 96 28.37 7.34 -18.84
N PRO A 97 29.65 7.12 -18.51
CA PRO A 97 30.13 7.01 -17.14
C PRO A 97 30.02 8.34 -16.38
N GLY A 98 29.94 8.28 -15.06
CA GLY A 98 30.03 9.45 -14.21
C GLY A 98 31.42 10.06 -14.19
N ARG A 99 31.51 11.37 -13.89
CA ARG A 99 32.79 12.10 -13.85
C ARG A 99 32.97 12.82 -12.52
N GLN A 100 34.22 12.81 -12.07
CA GLN A 100 34.70 13.55 -10.91
C GLN A 100 36.08 14.12 -11.22
N ASN A 101 36.33 15.41 -11.01
CA ASN A 101 37.57 16.08 -11.32
C ASN A 101 38.07 15.81 -12.75
N GLY A 102 37.12 15.84 -13.72
CA GLY A 102 37.40 15.61 -15.12
C GLY A 102 37.72 14.15 -15.54
N LYS A 103 37.72 13.19 -14.59
CA LYS A 103 38.00 11.75 -14.84
C LYS A 103 36.74 10.91 -14.72
N ASN A 104 36.64 9.87 -15.53
CA ASN A 104 35.58 8.87 -15.37
C ASN A 104 35.79 8.07 -14.09
N VAL A 105 34.74 7.89 -13.33
CA VAL A 105 34.74 7.17 -12.03
C VAL A 105 33.59 6.17 -11.92
N ASN A 106 33.74 5.23 -11.00
CA ASN A 106 32.67 4.32 -10.67
C ASN A 106 31.62 5.05 -9.84
N VAL A 107 30.35 4.86 -10.17
CA VAL A 107 29.23 5.52 -9.45
C VAL A 107 28.19 4.49 -9.05
N ARG A 108 27.82 4.50 -7.77
CA ARG A 108 26.67 3.72 -7.25
C ARG A 108 25.37 4.37 -7.68
N MET A 109 24.51 3.56 -8.22
CA MET A 109 23.18 3.95 -8.71
C MET A 109 22.10 3.11 -8.03
N VAL A 110 20.93 3.71 -7.88
CA VAL A 110 19.69 3.01 -7.50
C VAL A 110 18.67 3.31 -8.58
N LEU A 111 18.09 2.27 -9.13
CA LEU A 111 17.08 2.40 -10.18
C LEU A 111 15.79 1.69 -9.76
N PRO A 112 14.66 2.41 -9.63
CA PRO A 112 13.37 1.79 -9.38
C PRO A 112 12.84 1.16 -10.66
N VAL A 113 12.59 -0.15 -10.63
CA VAL A 113 11.89 -0.89 -11.69
C VAL A 113 10.48 -1.19 -11.20
N SER A 114 9.48 -0.65 -11.89
CA SER A 114 8.09 -0.74 -11.46
C SER A 114 7.29 -1.66 -12.38
N PHE A 115 6.37 -2.42 -11.76
CA PHE A 115 5.46 -3.32 -12.45
C PHE A 115 4.04 -3.04 -12.02
N LEU A 116 3.10 -3.10 -12.96
CA LEU A 116 1.67 -3.02 -12.75
C LEU A 116 1.03 -4.28 -13.37
N TYR A 117 0.37 -5.11 -12.55
CA TYR A 117 -0.14 -6.42 -12.98
C TYR A 117 0.89 -7.27 -13.74
N GLY A 118 2.10 -7.35 -13.18
CA GLY A 118 3.20 -8.14 -13.75
C GLY A 118 3.82 -7.56 -15.03
N ARG A 119 3.43 -6.37 -15.48
CA ARG A 119 3.98 -5.69 -16.65
C ARG A 119 4.81 -4.50 -16.21
N PHE A 120 5.93 -4.28 -16.85
CA PHE A 120 6.74 -3.08 -16.63
C PHE A 120 5.93 -1.81 -16.86
N ILE A 121 6.12 -0.83 -15.99
CA ILE A 121 5.58 0.53 -16.12
C ILE A 121 6.67 1.54 -15.75
N PRO A 122 6.91 2.60 -16.56
CA PRO A 122 7.81 3.68 -16.17
C PRO A 122 7.46 4.29 -14.82
N ALA A 123 8.46 4.59 -13.99
CA ALA A 123 8.25 5.11 -12.63
C ALA A 123 7.44 6.42 -12.63
N ASP A 124 7.75 7.34 -13.54
CA ASP A 124 7.00 8.61 -13.67
C ASP A 124 5.55 8.38 -14.10
N SER A 125 5.30 7.41 -14.98
CA SER A 125 3.94 7.05 -15.40
C SER A 125 3.16 6.44 -14.24
N LEU A 126 3.79 5.61 -13.40
CA LEU A 126 3.16 5.08 -12.20
C LEU A 126 2.82 6.20 -11.21
N GLU A 127 3.76 7.10 -10.93
CA GLU A 127 3.54 8.23 -10.02
C GLU A 127 2.42 9.16 -10.51
N GLN A 128 2.38 9.48 -11.80
CA GLN A 128 1.30 10.27 -12.38
C GLN A 128 -0.05 9.58 -12.27
N ARG A 129 -0.11 8.25 -12.48
CA ARG A 129 -1.34 7.47 -12.27
C ARG A 129 -1.80 7.54 -10.82
N MET A 130 -0.89 7.34 -9.86
CA MET A 130 -1.19 7.45 -8.43
C MET A 130 -1.75 8.84 -8.07
N LYS A 131 -1.10 9.92 -8.50
CA LYS A 131 -1.56 11.30 -8.25
C LYS A 131 -2.96 11.55 -8.82
N ARG A 132 -3.23 11.13 -10.07
CA ARG A 132 -4.54 11.28 -10.70
C ARG A 132 -5.62 10.46 -9.98
N ALA A 133 -5.33 9.21 -9.63
CA ALA A 133 -6.25 8.35 -8.91
C ALA A 133 -6.58 8.93 -7.53
N ASN A 134 -5.59 9.39 -6.78
CA ASN A 134 -5.78 9.99 -5.46
C ASN A 134 -6.64 11.27 -5.55
N ALA A 135 -6.34 12.17 -6.46
CA ALA A 135 -7.14 13.39 -6.64
C ALA A 135 -8.60 13.11 -7.02
N SER A 136 -8.84 12.14 -7.91
CA SER A 136 -10.18 11.71 -8.30
C SER A 136 -10.93 11.04 -7.14
N TYR A 137 -10.23 10.18 -6.39
CA TYR A 137 -10.76 9.51 -5.19
C TYR A 137 -11.15 10.53 -4.11
N GLU A 138 -10.26 11.44 -3.74
CA GLU A 138 -10.52 12.48 -2.74
C GLU A 138 -11.71 13.34 -3.12
N LYS A 139 -11.77 13.80 -4.37
CA LYS A 139 -12.88 14.62 -4.87
C LYS A 139 -14.23 13.90 -4.75
N SER A 140 -14.31 12.65 -5.20
CA SER A 140 -15.55 11.87 -5.17
C SER A 140 -15.96 11.51 -3.74
N THR A 141 -15.01 11.12 -2.90
CA THR A 141 -15.26 10.73 -1.51
C THR A 141 -15.67 11.94 -0.66
N MET A 142 -15.02 13.09 -0.83
CA MET A 142 -15.42 14.32 -0.14
C MET A 142 -16.81 14.79 -0.53
N SER A 143 -17.23 14.61 -1.78
CA SER A 143 -18.60 14.92 -2.19
C SER A 143 -19.62 14.06 -1.44
N VAL A 144 -19.37 12.76 -1.37
CA VAL A 144 -20.22 11.81 -0.61
C VAL A 144 -20.24 12.16 0.89
N LEU A 145 -19.07 12.35 1.49
CA LEU A 145 -18.96 12.69 2.93
C LEU A 145 -19.68 14.01 3.27
N ASN A 146 -19.64 15.01 2.40
CA ASN A 146 -20.36 16.26 2.58
C ASN A 146 -21.89 16.08 2.54
N THR A 147 -22.41 15.22 1.65
CA THR A 147 -23.84 14.87 1.62
C THR A 147 -24.24 14.18 2.92
N LEU A 148 -23.49 13.18 3.32
CA LEU A 148 -23.73 12.42 4.54
C LEU A 148 -23.58 13.28 5.81
N GLY A 149 -22.58 14.19 5.84
CA GLY A 149 -22.33 15.12 6.96
C GLY A 149 -23.45 16.12 7.21
N LYS A 150 -24.31 16.33 6.21
CA LYS A 150 -25.55 17.12 6.35
C LYS A 150 -26.74 16.28 6.82
N GLY A 151 -26.53 15.03 7.18
CA GLY A 151 -27.60 14.09 7.55
C GLY A 151 -28.48 13.67 6.37
N GLN A 152 -27.99 13.83 5.12
CA GLN A 152 -28.70 13.45 3.90
C GLN A 152 -28.28 12.05 3.47
N SER A 153 -29.21 11.24 2.99
CA SER A 153 -28.90 9.96 2.34
C SER A 153 -28.53 10.20 0.89
N LEU A 154 -27.68 9.36 0.33
CA LEU A 154 -27.43 9.35 -1.12
C LEU A 154 -28.69 8.84 -1.84
N SER A 155 -29.06 9.49 -2.93
CA SER A 155 -30.00 8.93 -3.90
C SER A 155 -29.35 7.76 -4.65
N GLY A 156 -30.16 6.90 -5.27
CA GLY A 156 -29.64 5.81 -6.11
C GLY A 156 -28.69 6.31 -7.19
N GLY A 157 -29.01 7.43 -7.86
CA GLY A 157 -28.13 8.00 -8.88
C GLY A 157 -26.81 8.56 -8.35
N GLU A 158 -26.79 9.09 -7.10
CA GLU A 158 -25.54 9.52 -6.45
C GLU A 158 -24.69 8.33 -6.07
N LEU A 159 -25.29 7.23 -5.59
CA LEU A 159 -24.58 5.99 -5.27
C LEU A 159 -23.97 5.38 -6.53
N ASP A 160 -24.74 5.27 -7.63
CA ASP A 160 -24.26 4.78 -8.92
C ASP A 160 -23.11 5.64 -9.46
N GLY A 161 -23.23 6.96 -9.36
CA GLY A 161 -22.18 7.91 -9.70
C GLY A 161 -20.92 7.71 -8.89
N TYR A 162 -21.05 7.47 -7.58
CA TYR A 162 -19.93 7.19 -6.70
C TYR A 162 -19.24 5.86 -7.05
N ILE A 163 -19.99 4.78 -7.26
CA ILE A 163 -19.48 3.49 -7.72
C ILE A 163 -18.71 3.65 -9.03
N SER A 164 -19.27 4.37 -9.99
CA SER A 164 -18.63 4.65 -11.28
C SER A 164 -17.32 5.41 -11.13
N ASN A 165 -17.27 6.42 -10.26
CA ASN A 165 -16.06 7.17 -9.96
C ASN A 165 -14.99 6.30 -9.30
N LEU A 166 -15.34 5.46 -8.31
CA LEU A 166 -14.41 4.54 -7.67
C LEU A 166 -13.83 3.53 -8.67
N LYS A 167 -14.67 2.99 -9.57
CA LYS A 167 -14.21 2.13 -10.67
C LYS A 167 -13.22 2.84 -11.58
N THR A 168 -13.48 4.10 -11.93
CA THR A 168 -12.56 4.92 -12.72
C THR A 168 -11.23 5.13 -12.01
N VAL A 169 -11.25 5.45 -10.71
CA VAL A 169 -10.03 5.55 -9.87
C VAL A 169 -9.23 4.25 -9.94
N LEU A 170 -9.89 3.11 -9.80
CA LEU A 170 -9.26 1.79 -9.82
C LEU A 170 -8.76 1.37 -11.21
N GLN A 171 -9.37 1.87 -12.30
CA GLN A 171 -8.83 1.70 -13.66
C GLN A 171 -7.53 2.49 -13.86
N ILE A 172 -7.44 3.69 -13.25
CA ILE A 172 -6.24 4.52 -13.32
C ILE A 172 -5.12 3.91 -12.46
N TYR A 173 -5.44 3.56 -11.21
CA TYR A 173 -4.49 3.00 -10.24
C TYR A 173 -5.15 1.93 -9.37
N PRO A 174 -5.06 0.65 -9.79
CA PRO A 174 -5.74 -0.46 -9.10
C PRO A 174 -5.25 -0.75 -7.68
N ALA A 175 -4.10 -0.21 -7.28
CA ALA A 175 -3.56 -0.38 -5.92
C ALA A 175 -4.05 0.70 -4.93
N GLN A 176 -5.08 1.48 -5.26
CA GLN A 176 -5.73 2.40 -4.33
C GLN A 176 -6.62 1.59 -3.37
N ASP A 177 -6.08 1.20 -2.23
CA ASP A 177 -6.73 0.32 -1.24
C ASP A 177 -8.02 0.91 -0.68
N ASN A 178 -8.02 2.20 -0.34
CA ASN A 178 -9.22 2.87 0.14
C ASN A 178 -10.36 2.88 -0.89
N ALA A 179 -10.05 2.97 -2.19
CA ALA A 179 -11.07 2.93 -3.23
C ALA A 179 -11.77 1.55 -3.28
N TRP A 180 -11.03 0.44 -3.09
CA TRP A 180 -11.62 -0.89 -2.96
C TRP A 180 -12.50 -1.02 -1.71
N ARG A 181 -12.04 -0.48 -0.58
CA ARG A 181 -12.80 -0.47 0.66
C ARG A 181 -14.13 0.29 0.53
N PHE A 182 -14.10 1.49 -0.04
CA PHE A 182 -15.33 2.26 -0.25
C PHE A 182 -16.23 1.67 -1.33
N LEU A 183 -15.65 1.02 -2.34
CA LEU A 183 -16.42 0.27 -3.33
C LEU A 183 -17.14 -0.92 -2.70
N ALA A 184 -16.51 -1.62 -1.75
CA ALA A 184 -17.17 -2.66 -0.98
C ALA A 184 -18.36 -2.10 -0.16
N SER A 185 -18.18 -0.98 0.56
CA SER A 185 -19.29 -0.30 1.27
C SER A 185 -20.44 0.12 0.33
N ALA A 186 -20.09 0.65 -0.84
CA ALA A 186 -21.10 1.06 -1.80
C ALA A 186 -21.91 -0.14 -2.32
N TYR A 187 -21.26 -1.28 -2.60
CA TYR A 187 -21.94 -2.51 -2.99
C TYR A 187 -22.75 -3.14 -1.85
N ILE A 188 -22.32 -3.04 -0.59
CA ILE A 188 -23.12 -3.45 0.55
C ILE A 188 -24.40 -2.61 0.60
N THR A 189 -24.29 -1.30 0.40
CA THR A 189 -25.42 -0.37 0.37
C THR A 189 -26.40 -0.68 -0.78
N GLU A 190 -25.86 -1.09 -1.95
CA GLU A 190 -26.64 -1.50 -3.12
C GLU A 190 -27.32 -2.88 -2.93
N GLY A 191 -26.83 -3.68 -1.95
CA GLY A 191 -27.24 -5.08 -1.72
C GLY A 191 -26.55 -6.08 -2.66
N ASP A 192 -25.54 -5.66 -3.43
CA ASP A 192 -24.75 -6.55 -4.28
C ASP A 192 -23.59 -7.16 -3.47
N TYR A 193 -23.94 -8.11 -2.60
CA TYR A 193 -23.00 -8.76 -1.69
C TYR A 193 -21.90 -9.53 -2.40
N LYS A 194 -22.15 -10.04 -3.60
CA LYS A 194 -21.12 -10.71 -4.40
C LYS A 194 -20.02 -9.73 -4.81
N LYS A 195 -20.39 -8.61 -5.41
CA LYS A 195 -19.42 -7.56 -5.79
C LYS A 195 -18.74 -6.96 -4.57
N ALA A 196 -19.45 -6.86 -3.43
CA ALA A 196 -18.86 -6.42 -2.18
C ALA A 196 -17.72 -7.36 -1.75
N LEU A 197 -17.93 -8.68 -1.74
CA LEU A 197 -16.91 -9.67 -1.41
C LEU A 197 -15.73 -9.65 -2.40
N ASP A 198 -15.99 -9.47 -3.69
CA ASP A 198 -14.93 -9.32 -4.70
C ASP A 198 -14.06 -8.08 -4.40
N ALA A 199 -14.69 -6.95 -4.09
CA ALA A 199 -13.97 -5.73 -3.72
C ALA A 199 -13.19 -5.88 -2.39
N ILE A 200 -13.73 -6.58 -1.40
CA ILE A 200 -13.05 -6.91 -0.14
C ILE A 200 -11.82 -7.79 -0.39
N SER A 201 -11.92 -8.77 -1.30
CA SER A 201 -10.78 -9.61 -1.67
C SER A 201 -9.64 -8.82 -2.30
N MET A 202 -9.97 -7.83 -3.14
CA MET A 202 -8.98 -6.91 -3.70
C MET A 202 -8.37 -6.01 -2.62
N PHE A 203 -9.18 -5.48 -1.70
CA PHE A 203 -8.70 -4.73 -0.54
C PHE A 203 -7.75 -5.58 0.34
N GLU A 204 -8.05 -6.87 0.56
CA GLU A 204 -7.21 -7.78 1.32
C GLU A 204 -5.80 -7.94 0.75
N THR A 205 -5.69 -8.02 -0.58
CA THR A 205 -4.37 -8.14 -1.24
C THR A 205 -3.48 -6.92 -1.06
N LEU A 206 -4.08 -5.76 -0.74
CA LEU A 206 -3.41 -4.46 -0.64
C LEU A 206 -3.23 -3.98 0.80
N SER A 207 -4.10 -4.41 1.73
CA SER A 207 -4.32 -3.77 3.03
C SER A 207 -3.22 -3.98 4.07
N GLY A 208 -2.23 -4.84 3.84
CA GLY A 208 -1.07 -5.01 4.74
C GLY A 208 -1.40 -4.98 6.23
N SER A 209 -1.18 -3.83 6.88
CA SER A 209 -1.43 -3.60 8.31
C SER A 209 -2.90 -3.42 8.69
N SER A 210 -3.76 -3.11 7.72
CA SER A 210 -5.21 -2.91 7.95
C SER A 210 -6.02 -4.19 7.79
N ARG A 211 -5.37 -5.36 7.89
CA ARG A 211 -5.98 -6.67 7.65
C ARG A 211 -7.23 -6.94 8.50
N TYR A 212 -7.35 -6.40 9.71
CA TYR A 212 -8.54 -6.52 10.54
C TYR A 212 -9.79 -5.93 9.86
N MET A 213 -9.64 -4.86 9.09
CA MET A 213 -10.76 -4.23 8.35
C MET A 213 -11.38 -5.19 7.32
N VAL A 214 -10.59 -6.06 6.72
CA VAL A 214 -11.09 -7.10 5.80
C VAL A 214 -12.12 -7.98 6.50
N HIS A 215 -11.79 -8.44 7.70
CA HIS A 215 -12.68 -9.26 8.51
C HIS A 215 -13.92 -8.48 8.97
N VAL A 216 -13.77 -7.20 9.32
CA VAL A 216 -14.91 -6.35 9.67
C VAL A 216 -15.87 -6.23 8.49
N TYR A 217 -15.37 -5.95 7.28
CA TYR A 217 -16.22 -5.79 6.08
C TYR A 217 -16.86 -7.12 5.62
N ARG A 218 -16.16 -8.25 5.74
CA ARG A 218 -16.78 -9.56 5.50
C ARG A 218 -17.89 -9.84 6.50
N GLY A 219 -17.65 -9.53 7.77
CA GLY A 219 -18.69 -9.61 8.81
C GLY A 219 -19.93 -8.79 8.46
N TYR A 220 -19.76 -7.56 7.96
CA TYR A 220 -20.88 -6.74 7.48
C TYR A 220 -21.69 -7.43 6.38
N VAL A 221 -21.01 -7.97 5.37
CA VAL A 221 -21.68 -8.67 4.28
C VAL A 221 -22.48 -9.86 4.79
N TYR A 222 -21.92 -10.62 5.74
CA TYR A 222 -22.61 -11.77 6.32
C TYR A 222 -23.79 -11.37 7.23
N ASP A 223 -23.66 -10.30 8.01
CA ASP A 223 -24.77 -9.80 8.83
C ASP A 223 -25.93 -9.26 7.99
N GLU A 224 -25.65 -8.52 6.91
CA GLU A 224 -26.68 -8.05 5.98
C GLU A 224 -27.43 -9.23 5.29
N GLN A 225 -26.75 -10.35 5.10
CA GLN A 225 -27.35 -11.60 4.61
C GLN A 225 -28.00 -12.46 5.70
N ASN A 226 -28.02 -12.03 6.96
CA ASN A 226 -28.48 -12.77 8.14
C ASN A 226 -27.67 -14.07 8.39
N LEU A 227 -26.41 -14.15 7.95
CA LEU A 227 -25.48 -15.25 8.16
C LEU A 227 -24.69 -15.01 9.46
N THR A 228 -25.38 -14.93 10.60
CA THR A 228 -24.82 -14.49 11.89
C THR A 228 -23.60 -15.28 12.34
N ALA A 229 -23.56 -16.60 12.13
CA ALA A 229 -22.43 -17.43 12.54
C ALA A 229 -21.16 -17.09 11.75
N GLN A 230 -21.27 -16.83 10.45
CA GLN A 230 -20.15 -16.39 9.61
C GLN A 230 -19.69 -14.99 10.01
N ALA A 231 -20.64 -14.05 10.24
CA ALA A 231 -20.33 -12.72 10.72
C ALA A 231 -19.58 -12.75 12.06
N ASP A 232 -20.03 -13.55 13.03
CA ASP A 232 -19.35 -13.72 14.31
C ASP A 232 -17.92 -14.23 14.16
N SER A 233 -17.68 -15.20 13.28
CA SER A 233 -16.35 -15.73 13.02
C SER A 233 -15.40 -14.64 12.53
N GLU A 234 -15.86 -13.83 11.58
CA GLU A 234 -15.08 -12.73 11.04
C GLU A 234 -14.83 -11.64 12.10
N TYR A 235 -15.83 -11.23 12.87
CA TYR A 235 -15.66 -10.24 13.93
C TYR A 235 -14.74 -10.70 15.05
N ARG A 236 -14.77 -11.99 15.42
CA ARG A 236 -13.83 -12.56 16.41
C ARG A 236 -12.39 -12.53 15.89
N THR A 237 -12.19 -12.78 14.59
CA THR A 237 -10.87 -12.67 13.96
C THR A 237 -10.37 -11.23 13.98
N ALA A 238 -11.23 -10.27 13.63
CA ALA A 238 -10.90 -8.84 13.71
C ALA A 238 -10.57 -8.40 15.14
N LEU A 239 -11.41 -8.82 16.12
CA LEU A 239 -11.24 -8.50 17.54
C LEU A 239 -9.94 -9.05 18.09
N ALA A 240 -9.58 -10.29 17.76
CA ALA A 240 -8.31 -10.90 18.17
C ALA A 240 -7.10 -10.11 17.63
N TYR A 241 -7.16 -9.67 16.37
CA TYR A 241 -6.11 -8.82 15.79
C TYR A 241 -5.98 -7.48 16.51
N ILE A 242 -7.12 -6.78 16.73
CA ILE A 242 -7.12 -5.46 17.39
C ILE A 242 -6.63 -5.59 18.82
N THR A 243 -7.08 -6.58 19.58
CA THR A 243 -6.66 -6.80 20.97
C THR A 243 -5.14 -6.97 21.08
N LYS A 244 -4.52 -7.63 20.11
CA LYS A 244 -3.07 -7.83 20.07
C LYS A 244 -2.29 -6.60 19.60
N ASN A 245 -2.89 -5.70 18.83
CA ASN A 245 -2.22 -4.60 18.15
C ASN A 245 -2.92 -3.25 18.39
N GLU A 246 -3.62 -3.10 19.50
CA GLU A 246 -4.50 -1.94 19.76
C GLU A 246 -3.76 -0.60 19.71
N ASP A 247 -2.53 -0.56 20.20
CA ASP A 247 -1.64 0.61 20.15
C ASP A 247 -1.20 1.01 18.73
N LYS A 248 -1.27 0.08 17.78
CA LYS A 248 -0.87 0.27 16.37
C LYS A 248 -2.05 0.55 15.45
N VAL A 249 -3.28 0.36 15.95
CA VAL A 249 -4.51 0.58 15.19
C VAL A 249 -5.07 1.96 15.54
N PRO A 250 -5.21 2.88 14.58
CA PRO A 250 -5.85 4.16 14.82
C PRO A 250 -7.24 3.95 15.43
N PHE A 251 -7.52 4.61 16.58
CA PHE A 251 -8.76 4.43 17.32
C PHE A 251 -9.07 2.97 17.72
N GLY A 252 -8.04 2.14 17.93
CA GLY A 252 -8.16 0.70 18.21
C GLY A 252 -9.09 0.39 19.36
N VAL A 253 -9.10 1.19 20.44
CA VAL A 253 -10.00 1.03 21.58
C VAL A 253 -11.49 1.15 21.19
N PHE A 254 -11.83 2.06 20.27
CA PHE A 254 -13.21 2.21 19.81
C PHE A 254 -13.64 1.03 18.92
N SER A 255 -12.75 0.60 18.02
CA SER A 255 -12.99 -0.59 17.20
C SER A 255 -13.13 -1.85 18.05
N ARG A 256 -12.31 -2.00 19.11
CA ARG A 256 -12.44 -3.09 20.08
C ARG A 256 -13.76 -3.03 20.83
N ALA A 257 -14.13 -1.85 21.34
CA ALA A 257 -15.40 -1.67 22.06
C ALA A 257 -16.62 -1.99 21.18
N MET A 258 -16.58 -1.56 19.91
CA MET A 258 -17.64 -1.82 18.94
C MET A 258 -17.79 -3.32 18.66
N LEU A 259 -16.70 -4.01 18.28
CA LEU A 259 -16.72 -5.44 18.00
C LEU A 259 -17.12 -6.26 19.24
N THR A 260 -16.64 -5.90 20.43
CA THR A 260 -17.04 -6.55 21.67
C THR A 260 -18.55 -6.35 21.92
N GLY A 261 -19.07 -5.15 21.65
CA GLY A 261 -20.50 -4.88 21.76
C GLY A 261 -21.36 -5.73 20.84
N TRP A 262 -20.93 -5.94 19.60
CA TRP A 262 -21.67 -6.78 18.65
C TRP A 262 -21.64 -8.27 18.99
N LEU A 263 -20.54 -8.73 19.55
CA LEU A 263 -20.34 -10.15 19.90
C LEU A 263 -20.89 -10.52 21.29
N GLU A 264 -20.82 -9.60 22.25
CA GLU A 264 -21.04 -9.88 23.67
C GLU A 264 -22.07 -8.94 24.35
N GLY A 265 -22.50 -7.92 23.63
CA GLY A 265 -23.55 -6.98 24.10
C GLY A 265 -23.02 -5.72 24.78
N THR A 266 -23.99 -4.88 25.18
CA THR A 266 -23.76 -3.52 25.66
C THR A 266 -22.86 -3.44 26.88
N GLU A 267 -23.02 -4.37 27.81
CA GLU A 267 -22.25 -4.35 29.06
C GLU A 267 -20.75 -4.63 28.81
N SER A 268 -20.43 -5.54 27.91
CA SER A 268 -19.05 -5.82 27.52
C SER A 268 -18.42 -4.63 26.78
N LYS A 269 -19.18 -3.95 25.89
CA LYS A 269 -18.77 -2.68 25.26
C LYS A 269 -18.44 -1.62 26.32
N ARG A 270 -19.31 -1.48 27.35
CA ARG A 270 -19.13 -0.54 28.48
C ARG A 270 -17.81 -0.82 29.20
N LYS A 271 -17.57 -2.06 29.60
CA LYS A 271 -16.34 -2.47 30.32
C LYS A 271 -15.05 -2.15 29.54
N VAL A 272 -15.07 -2.33 28.22
CA VAL A 272 -13.93 -1.96 27.36
C VAL A 272 -13.64 -0.47 27.45
N LEU A 273 -14.67 0.38 27.35
CA LEU A 273 -14.53 1.84 27.40
C LEU A 273 -14.14 2.35 28.79
N GLU A 274 -14.70 1.79 29.85
CA GLU A 274 -14.36 2.13 31.25
C GLU A 274 -12.90 1.74 31.58
N ALA A 275 -12.46 0.57 31.15
CA ALA A 275 -11.07 0.14 31.29
C ALA A 275 -10.10 1.08 30.54
N ALA A 276 -10.51 1.61 29.41
CA ALA A 276 -9.70 2.58 28.65
C ALA A 276 -9.56 3.92 29.40
N LEU A 277 -10.57 4.37 30.16
CA LEU A 277 -10.46 5.57 31.01
C LEU A 277 -9.46 5.41 32.16
N ALA A 278 -9.22 4.18 32.62
CA ALA A 278 -8.21 3.88 33.63
C ALA A 278 -6.79 3.83 33.05
N ASN A 279 -6.65 3.74 31.75
CA ASN A 279 -5.35 3.62 31.08
C ASN A 279 -4.86 4.98 30.57
N LYS A 280 -3.74 5.47 31.14
CA LYS A 280 -3.13 6.75 30.79
C LYS A 280 -2.70 6.88 29.32
N SER A 281 -2.45 5.76 28.63
CA SER A 281 -2.11 5.77 27.20
C SER A 281 -3.24 6.34 26.33
N TYR A 282 -4.50 6.30 26.81
CA TYR A 282 -5.68 6.83 26.12
C TYR A 282 -6.13 8.21 26.61
N ALA A 283 -5.27 8.93 27.38
CA ALA A 283 -5.63 10.24 27.93
C ALA A 283 -6.15 11.23 26.87
N HIS A 284 -5.60 11.17 25.66
CA HIS A 284 -6.01 11.99 24.52
C HIS A 284 -7.42 11.64 23.97
N LEU A 285 -7.98 10.49 24.35
CA LEU A 285 -9.32 10.01 23.94
C LEU A 285 -10.35 10.12 25.08
N TYR A 286 -9.99 10.55 26.28
CA TYR A 286 -10.89 10.52 27.44
C TYR A 286 -12.20 11.29 27.23
N ALA A 287 -12.16 12.43 26.55
CA ALA A 287 -13.35 13.21 26.25
C ALA A 287 -14.32 12.42 25.36
N ASP A 288 -13.81 11.78 24.32
CA ASP A 288 -14.63 10.99 23.40
C ASP A 288 -15.17 9.72 24.07
N ILE A 289 -14.34 9.03 24.89
CA ILE A 289 -14.76 7.85 25.63
C ILE A 289 -15.89 8.22 26.61
N LYS A 290 -15.75 9.32 27.36
CA LYS A 290 -16.80 9.79 28.29
C LYS A 290 -18.07 10.14 27.55
N ARG A 291 -18.00 10.81 26.40
CA ARG A 291 -19.16 11.12 25.57
C ARG A 291 -19.85 9.83 25.10
N MET A 292 -19.11 8.85 24.58
CA MET A 292 -19.65 7.56 24.16
C MET A 292 -20.33 6.82 25.30
N LEU A 293 -19.75 6.80 26.51
CA LEU A 293 -20.34 6.18 27.68
C LEU A 293 -21.66 6.88 28.11
N ALA A 294 -21.70 8.21 28.06
CA ALA A 294 -22.88 9.00 28.40
C ALA A 294 -24.02 8.81 27.40
N GLU A 295 -23.73 8.69 26.13
CA GLU A 295 -24.69 8.55 25.03
C GLU A 295 -25.02 7.09 24.70
N MET A 296 -24.38 6.12 25.39
CA MET A 296 -24.49 4.71 25.05
C MET A 296 -25.89 4.16 25.33
N LYS A 297 -26.56 3.78 24.26
CA LYS A 297 -27.81 3.01 24.28
C LYS A 297 -27.51 1.51 24.28
N SER A 298 -28.55 0.69 24.42
CA SER A 298 -28.41 -0.76 24.24
C SER A 298 -27.92 -1.07 22.82
N VAL A 299 -26.94 -1.94 22.72
CA VAL A 299 -26.39 -2.36 21.40
C VAL A 299 -27.48 -3.06 20.60
N ASN A 300 -27.85 -2.46 19.47
CA ASN A 300 -28.64 -3.11 18.44
C ASN A 300 -27.70 -3.47 17.30
N ARG A 301 -27.14 -4.67 17.34
CA ARG A 301 -26.15 -5.12 16.38
C ARG A 301 -26.59 -4.91 14.94
N LYS A 302 -27.81 -5.31 14.58
CA LYS A 302 -28.28 -5.19 13.19
C LYS A 302 -28.31 -3.75 12.72
N GLN A 303 -28.76 -2.84 13.57
CA GLN A 303 -28.76 -1.40 13.24
C GLN A 303 -27.35 -0.83 13.21
N GLU A 304 -26.52 -1.11 14.23
CA GLU A 304 -25.14 -0.58 14.30
C GLU A 304 -24.29 -1.09 13.15
N VAL A 305 -24.40 -2.39 12.80
CA VAL A 305 -23.71 -2.98 11.65
C VAL A 305 -24.18 -2.36 10.35
N HIS A 306 -25.47 -2.25 10.13
CA HIS A 306 -26.00 -1.60 8.93
C HIS A 306 -25.49 -0.16 8.81
N GLU A 307 -25.55 0.56 9.88
CA GLU A 307 -25.03 1.91 9.96
C GLU A 307 -23.51 1.98 9.73
N GLU A 308 -22.68 1.05 10.16
CA GLU A 308 -21.22 1.01 9.91
C GLU A 308 -20.89 0.50 8.50
N ALA A 309 -21.56 -0.53 8.03
CA ALA A 309 -21.35 -1.13 6.72
C ALA A 309 -21.73 -0.18 5.59
N CYS A 310 -22.86 0.49 5.77
CA CYS A 310 -23.40 1.44 4.81
C CYS A 310 -22.90 2.85 5.11
N LEU A 311 -21.57 3.05 5.14
CA LEU A 311 -20.98 4.39 5.34
C LEU A 311 -21.56 5.44 4.38
N VAL A 312 -22.09 4.99 3.27
CA VAL A 312 -22.74 5.82 2.25
C VAL A 312 -24.18 6.20 2.61
N VAL A 313 -24.82 5.50 3.53
CA VAL A 313 -26.23 5.75 3.96
C VAL A 313 -26.32 6.28 5.40
N LYS A 314 -25.21 6.31 6.12
CA LYS A 314 -25.17 6.36 7.57
C LYS A 314 -25.49 7.66 8.28
N MET A 315 -25.43 8.74 7.60
CA MET A 315 -25.74 10.02 8.23
C MET A 315 -27.18 10.41 7.91
N ARG A 316 -28.12 9.63 8.45
CA ARG A 316 -29.51 10.05 8.61
C ARG A 316 -29.69 10.85 9.88
#